data_4f1d4d69aec1b34bf5d9095f89b4eeae
#
_entry.id   4f1d4d69aec1b34bf5d9095f89b4eeae
#
_cell.length_a   1.000
_cell.length_b   1.000
_cell.length_c   1.000
_cell.angle_alpha   90.00
_cell.angle_beta   90.00
_cell.angle_gamma   90.00
#
_symmetry.space_group_name_H-M   'P 1'
#
loop_
_entity.id
_entity.type
_entity.pdbx_description
1 polymer ?
#
loop_
_entity_poly.entity_id
_entity_poly.type
_entity_poly.pdbx_seq_one_letter_code
_entity_poly.pdbx_strand_id
1 'polypeptide(L)'
;MSNRRRLAILGASGHGKVVADIAIQAGWQDLVFYDDAWPDKTRHEHWEVKGTLPMLLNELSRFEGVVVAIGHNAVREAKLEALLSQGARIVSLVHPRATVSPMARLAPGCVVMAGAIINAFAELGMGSIVNTAATVDHDCRLGACVHVAPGANVAGDVEIGRTSWVGAGAVVRQGVAIGEAVMVGAGAAVVSDIDGNLVVAGVPARPLASAQGDDDQLPRGSNVLRFEPLSPQGRT
;
A
#
# COMPACT_ATOMS: atom_id res chain seq x y z
N MET A 1 -15.96 -32.62 4.48
CA MET A 1 -15.46 -31.51 5.31
C MET A 1 -15.30 -30.32 4.37
N SER A 2 -15.98 -29.21 4.62
CA SER A 2 -15.86 -28.01 3.79
C SER A 2 -14.43 -27.51 3.88
N ASN A 3 -13.71 -27.48 2.76
CA ASN A 3 -12.35 -26.95 2.68
C ASN A 3 -12.44 -25.43 2.82
N ARG A 4 -12.34 -24.92 4.05
CA ARG A 4 -12.37 -23.48 4.34
C ARG A 4 -11.11 -22.84 3.78
N ARG A 5 -11.26 -21.87 2.88
CA ARG A 5 -10.12 -21.12 2.34
C ARG A 5 -9.47 -20.31 3.46
N ARG A 6 -8.22 -20.66 3.76
CA ARG A 6 -7.45 -20.08 4.86
C ARG A 6 -6.41 -19.09 4.36
N LEU A 7 -6.44 -17.87 4.90
CA LEU A 7 -5.54 -16.76 4.51
C LEU A 7 -4.67 -16.35 5.70
N ALA A 8 -3.37 -16.24 5.45
CA ALA A 8 -2.47 -15.54 6.36
C ALA A 8 -2.40 -14.05 5.99
N ILE A 9 -2.53 -13.17 6.97
CA ILE A 9 -2.41 -11.72 6.83
C ILE A 9 -1.19 -11.26 7.64
N LEU A 10 -0.15 -10.78 6.96
CA LEU A 10 1.03 -10.21 7.62
C LEU A 10 0.86 -8.71 7.79
N GLY A 11 0.75 -8.27 9.04
CA GLY A 11 0.51 -6.88 9.45
C GLY A 11 -0.86 -6.70 10.12
N ALA A 12 -0.84 -6.47 11.44
CA ALA A 12 -2.03 -6.32 12.29
C ALA A 12 -2.21 -4.87 12.74
N SER A 13 -2.25 -3.93 11.79
CA SER A 13 -2.50 -2.49 12.01
C SER A 13 -3.88 -2.06 11.47
N GLY A 14 -4.17 -0.77 11.44
CA GLY A 14 -5.41 -0.24 10.85
C GLY A 14 -5.65 -0.72 9.42
N HIS A 15 -4.59 -0.75 8.59
CA HIS A 15 -4.66 -1.29 7.23
C HIS A 15 -5.00 -2.79 7.23
N GLY A 16 -4.47 -3.56 8.17
CA GLY A 16 -4.79 -4.98 8.33
C GLY A 16 -6.28 -5.25 8.56
N LYS A 17 -6.99 -4.37 9.28
CA LYS A 17 -8.45 -4.48 9.47
C LYS A 17 -9.19 -4.38 8.14
N VAL A 18 -8.82 -3.40 7.32
CA VAL A 18 -9.43 -3.20 6.00
C VAL A 18 -9.14 -4.37 5.07
N VAL A 19 -7.89 -4.86 5.08
CA VAL A 19 -7.50 -6.05 4.28
C VAL A 19 -8.29 -7.29 4.72
N ALA A 20 -8.49 -7.50 6.01
CA ALA A 20 -9.30 -8.61 6.52
C ALA A 20 -10.78 -8.50 6.10
N ASP A 21 -11.35 -7.31 6.15
CA ASP A 21 -12.71 -7.06 5.69
C ASP A 21 -12.86 -7.36 4.19
N ILE A 22 -11.92 -6.91 3.37
CA ILE A 22 -11.88 -7.25 1.94
C ILE A 22 -11.77 -8.77 1.74
N ALA A 23 -10.90 -9.44 2.50
CA ALA A 23 -10.71 -10.89 2.39
C ALA A 23 -12.01 -11.65 2.67
N ILE A 24 -12.75 -11.28 3.73
CA ILE A 24 -14.05 -11.88 4.05
C ILE A 24 -15.03 -11.68 2.89
N GLN A 25 -15.14 -10.45 2.36
CA GLN A 25 -16.04 -10.14 1.26
C GLN A 25 -15.63 -10.82 -0.05
N ALA A 26 -14.35 -11.13 -0.23
CA ALA A 26 -13.79 -11.92 -1.33
C ALA A 26 -13.89 -13.46 -1.12
N GLY A 27 -14.57 -13.90 -0.05
CA GLY A 27 -14.89 -15.32 0.20
C GLY A 27 -13.81 -16.11 0.95
N TRP A 28 -12.85 -15.45 1.61
CA TRP A 28 -11.97 -16.10 2.58
C TRP A 28 -12.71 -16.31 3.91
N GLN A 29 -12.51 -17.46 4.54
CA GLN A 29 -13.33 -17.88 5.68
C GLN A 29 -12.57 -18.02 6.99
N ASP A 30 -11.26 -18.29 6.91
CA ASP A 30 -10.38 -18.45 8.06
C ASP A 30 -9.18 -17.49 7.89
N LEU A 31 -9.13 -16.45 8.71
CA LEU A 31 -8.11 -15.41 8.66
C LEU A 31 -7.22 -15.50 9.90
N VAL A 32 -5.91 -15.57 9.69
CA VAL A 32 -4.92 -15.59 10.77
C VAL A 32 -3.91 -14.48 10.55
N PHE A 33 -3.69 -13.65 11.56
CA PHE A 33 -2.73 -12.57 11.51
C PHE A 33 -1.35 -12.99 12.00
N TYR A 34 -0.33 -12.38 11.41
CA TYR A 34 1.04 -12.38 11.86
C TYR A 34 1.53 -10.93 11.93
N ASP A 35 2.28 -10.59 12.98
CA ASP A 35 2.78 -9.22 13.19
C ASP A 35 4.04 -9.25 14.05
N ASP A 36 5.00 -8.39 13.77
CA ASP A 36 6.26 -8.33 14.52
C ASP A 36 6.05 -7.83 15.99
N ALA A 37 4.88 -7.27 16.31
CA ALA A 37 4.49 -6.92 17.68
C ALA A 37 4.08 -8.13 18.54
N TRP A 38 4.03 -9.35 17.98
CA TRP A 38 3.85 -10.57 18.78
C TRP A 38 5.11 -10.83 19.63
N PRO A 39 5.05 -11.30 20.93
CA PRO A 39 3.86 -11.76 21.64
C PRO A 39 3.07 -10.66 22.40
N ASP A 40 3.52 -9.40 22.38
CA ASP A 40 2.82 -8.32 23.08
C ASP A 40 1.41 -8.09 22.51
N LYS A 41 1.23 -8.40 21.23
CA LYS A 41 -0.04 -8.35 20.54
C LYS A 41 -0.47 -9.74 20.06
N THR A 42 -1.40 -10.37 20.78
CA THR A 42 -1.93 -11.70 20.48
C THR A 42 -3.30 -11.68 19.78
N ARG A 43 -3.93 -10.50 19.69
CA ARG A 43 -5.22 -10.31 19.01
C ARG A 43 -5.24 -9.01 18.23
N HIS A 44 -5.98 -9.04 17.12
CA HIS A 44 -6.31 -7.89 16.33
C HIS A 44 -7.82 -7.86 16.11
N GLU A 45 -8.54 -7.06 16.93
CA GLU A 45 -9.99 -7.17 17.11
C GLU A 45 -10.36 -8.60 17.57
N HIS A 46 -11.18 -9.31 16.79
CA HIS A 46 -11.59 -10.68 17.07
C HIS A 46 -10.67 -11.75 16.44
N TRP A 47 -9.73 -11.36 15.58
CA TRP A 47 -8.79 -12.28 14.95
C TRP A 47 -7.59 -12.58 15.84
N GLU A 48 -7.07 -13.80 15.74
CA GLU A 48 -5.82 -14.21 16.39
C GLU A 48 -4.61 -13.61 15.66
N VAL A 49 -3.66 -13.05 16.42
CA VAL A 49 -2.29 -12.78 15.95
C VAL A 49 -1.42 -13.91 16.47
N LYS A 50 -1.01 -14.80 15.56
CA LYS A 50 -0.43 -16.09 15.94
C LYS A 50 1.08 -16.07 16.11
N GLY A 51 1.76 -15.09 15.53
CA GLY A 51 3.21 -15.01 15.57
C GLY A 51 3.78 -13.91 14.70
N THR A 52 5.08 -14.01 14.47
CA THR A 52 5.87 -13.11 13.63
C THR A 52 6.05 -13.67 12.21
N LEU A 53 6.71 -12.91 11.30
CA LEU A 53 7.04 -13.40 9.96
C LEU A 53 7.83 -14.74 9.98
N PRO A 54 8.89 -14.96 10.80
CA PRO A 54 9.57 -16.25 10.86
C PRO A 54 8.64 -17.43 11.21
N MET A 55 7.66 -17.21 12.09
CA MET A 55 6.68 -18.23 12.43
C MET A 55 5.74 -18.52 11.25
N LEU A 56 5.29 -17.48 10.53
CA LEU A 56 4.50 -17.65 9.31
C LEU A 56 5.25 -18.48 8.25
N LEU A 57 6.54 -18.18 8.04
CA LEU A 57 7.37 -18.90 7.06
C LEU A 57 7.42 -20.42 7.33
N ASN A 58 7.41 -20.82 8.60
CA ASN A 58 7.39 -22.23 9.00
C ASN A 58 6.00 -22.91 8.81
N GLU A 59 4.96 -22.11 8.59
CA GLU A 59 3.57 -22.60 8.50
C GLU A 59 2.91 -22.33 7.14
N LEU A 60 3.66 -21.92 6.11
CA LEU A 60 3.12 -21.53 4.79
C LEU A 60 2.19 -22.58 4.18
N SER A 61 2.50 -23.87 4.36
CA SER A 61 1.70 -24.97 3.83
C SER A 61 0.29 -25.09 4.43
N ARG A 62 0.01 -24.35 5.51
CA ARG A 62 -1.31 -24.33 6.17
C ARG A 62 -2.26 -23.32 5.55
N PHE A 63 -1.80 -22.50 4.59
CA PHE A 63 -2.56 -21.40 4.01
C PHE A 63 -2.70 -21.56 2.49
N GLU A 64 -3.88 -21.32 1.98
CA GLU A 64 -4.14 -21.24 0.54
C GLU A 64 -3.68 -19.92 -0.06
N GLY A 65 -3.34 -18.93 0.79
CA GLY A 65 -2.80 -17.65 0.35
C GLY A 65 -2.20 -16.86 1.51
N VAL A 66 -1.30 -15.96 1.14
CA VAL A 66 -0.70 -14.98 2.05
C VAL A 66 -0.88 -13.59 1.45
N VAL A 67 -1.23 -12.61 2.26
CA VAL A 67 -1.29 -11.19 1.88
C VAL A 67 -0.50 -10.35 2.88
N VAL A 68 0.22 -9.32 2.39
CA VAL A 68 0.94 -8.37 3.25
C VAL A 68 0.08 -7.13 3.42
N ALA A 69 -0.36 -6.88 4.65
CA ALA A 69 -1.25 -5.79 5.04
C ALA A 69 -0.48 -4.66 5.75
N ILE A 70 0.59 -4.19 5.12
CA ILE A 70 1.47 -3.14 5.65
C ILE A 70 1.42 -1.93 4.71
N GLY A 71 1.01 -0.76 5.24
CA GLY A 71 0.88 0.46 4.46
C GLY A 71 2.23 1.05 4.00
N HIS A 72 3.28 0.91 4.80
CA HIS A 72 4.61 1.43 4.47
C HIS A 72 5.23 0.65 3.30
N ASN A 73 5.45 1.33 2.17
CA ASN A 73 5.79 0.69 0.90
C ASN A 73 7.09 -0.14 0.94
N ALA A 74 8.18 0.43 1.46
CA ALA A 74 9.46 -0.28 1.53
C ALA A 74 9.41 -1.49 2.51
N VAL A 75 8.70 -1.38 3.62
CA VAL A 75 8.51 -2.50 4.56
C VAL A 75 7.66 -3.59 3.90
N ARG A 76 6.58 -3.22 3.19
CA ARG A 76 5.74 -4.17 2.45
C ARG A 76 6.54 -4.92 1.41
N GLU A 77 7.39 -4.21 0.66
CA GLU A 77 8.27 -4.80 -0.36
C GLU A 77 9.22 -5.84 0.25
N ALA A 78 9.97 -5.48 1.29
CA ALA A 78 10.89 -6.39 1.96
C ALA A 78 10.18 -7.65 2.52
N LYS A 79 8.96 -7.49 3.06
CA LYS A 79 8.16 -8.63 3.55
C LYS A 79 7.67 -9.52 2.41
N LEU A 80 7.29 -8.95 1.26
CA LEU A 80 6.90 -9.71 0.07
C LEU A 80 8.07 -10.51 -0.50
N GLU A 81 9.25 -9.89 -0.60
CA GLU A 81 10.47 -10.56 -1.05
C GLU A 81 10.84 -11.74 -0.15
N ALA A 82 10.79 -11.55 1.18
CA ALA A 82 11.04 -12.61 2.14
C ALA A 82 10.05 -13.78 2.02
N LEU A 83 8.77 -13.49 1.82
CA LEU A 83 7.73 -14.50 1.62
C LEU A 83 7.91 -15.26 0.30
N LEU A 84 8.19 -14.55 -0.79
CA LEU A 84 8.40 -15.15 -2.12
C LEU A 84 9.64 -16.05 -2.15
N SER A 85 10.73 -15.66 -1.50
CA SER A 85 11.96 -16.48 -1.41
C SER A 85 11.73 -17.82 -0.73
N GLN A 86 10.69 -17.94 0.09
CA GLN A 86 10.28 -19.16 0.77
C GLN A 86 9.09 -19.87 0.09
N GLY A 87 8.74 -19.45 -1.14
CA GLY A 87 7.69 -20.09 -1.92
C GLY A 87 6.27 -19.80 -1.44
N ALA A 88 6.04 -18.72 -0.70
CA ALA A 88 4.70 -18.33 -0.26
C ALA A 88 3.78 -18.05 -1.46
N ARG A 89 2.55 -18.54 -1.40
CA ARG A 89 1.52 -18.23 -2.38
C ARG A 89 0.93 -16.84 -2.08
N ILE A 90 1.53 -15.81 -2.65
CA ILE A 90 1.03 -14.44 -2.50
C ILE A 90 -0.24 -14.27 -3.33
N VAL A 91 -1.30 -13.74 -2.71
CA VAL A 91 -2.60 -13.52 -3.34
C VAL A 91 -2.93 -12.04 -3.39
N SER A 92 -3.60 -11.62 -4.47
CA SER A 92 -4.20 -10.30 -4.56
C SER A 92 -5.61 -10.33 -4.01
N LEU A 93 -6.02 -9.24 -3.35
CA LEU A 93 -7.37 -9.06 -2.83
C LEU A 93 -8.04 -7.89 -3.55
N VAL A 94 -9.18 -8.17 -4.15
CA VAL A 94 -9.99 -7.15 -4.83
C VAL A 94 -11.34 -7.12 -4.12
N HIS A 95 -11.70 -5.95 -3.58
CA HIS A 95 -13.00 -5.75 -2.96
C HIS A 95 -14.13 -5.94 -3.99
N PRO A 96 -15.23 -6.64 -3.67
CA PRO A 96 -16.33 -6.87 -4.63
C PRO A 96 -16.98 -5.60 -5.20
N ARG A 97 -16.81 -4.46 -4.53
CA ARG A 97 -17.29 -3.14 -4.98
C ARG A 97 -16.20 -2.29 -5.65
N ALA A 98 -15.04 -2.86 -5.97
CA ALA A 98 -14.08 -2.24 -6.86
C ALA A 98 -14.44 -2.54 -8.31
N THR A 99 -14.15 -1.60 -9.20
CA THR A 99 -14.31 -1.79 -10.65
C THR A 99 -12.93 -1.99 -11.26
N VAL A 100 -12.64 -3.19 -11.72
CA VAL A 100 -11.37 -3.53 -12.37
C VAL A 100 -11.67 -3.99 -13.79
N SER A 101 -11.08 -3.32 -14.77
CA SER A 101 -11.22 -3.71 -16.16
C SER A 101 -10.67 -5.12 -16.39
N PRO A 102 -11.34 -5.97 -17.18
CA PRO A 102 -10.79 -7.29 -17.56
C PRO A 102 -9.51 -7.19 -18.38
N MET A 103 -9.20 -6.02 -18.93
CA MET A 103 -7.96 -5.75 -19.67
C MET A 103 -6.81 -5.25 -18.77
N ALA A 104 -7.09 -4.92 -17.51
CA ALA A 104 -6.07 -4.53 -16.56
C ALA A 104 -5.27 -5.74 -16.06
N ARG A 105 -4.01 -5.51 -15.68
CA ARG A 105 -3.11 -6.55 -15.16
C ARG A 105 -2.68 -6.21 -13.74
N LEU A 106 -2.97 -7.11 -12.82
CA LEU A 106 -2.56 -7.00 -11.43
C LEU A 106 -1.54 -8.09 -11.10
N ALA A 107 -0.33 -7.68 -10.74
CA ALA A 107 0.68 -8.61 -10.23
C ALA A 107 0.26 -9.16 -8.84
N PRO A 108 0.88 -10.24 -8.35
CA PRO A 108 0.55 -10.82 -7.04
C PRO A 108 0.68 -9.82 -5.89
N GLY A 109 -0.16 -9.98 -4.86
CA GLY A 109 -0.12 -9.18 -3.64
C GLY A 109 -0.78 -7.80 -3.75
N CYS A 110 -1.42 -7.48 -4.87
CA CYS A 110 -2.18 -6.23 -4.99
C CYS A 110 -3.39 -6.24 -4.06
N VAL A 111 -3.67 -5.08 -3.44
CA VAL A 111 -4.88 -4.85 -2.65
C VAL A 111 -5.67 -3.71 -3.28
N VAL A 112 -6.87 -4.03 -3.75
CA VAL A 112 -7.78 -3.07 -4.40
C VAL A 112 -9.00 -2.91 -3.50
N MET A 113 -9.21 -1.70 -2.98
CA MET A 113 -10.21 -1.44 -1.95
C MET A 113 -11.58 -1.03 -2.52
N ALA A 114 -12.55 -0.86 -1.63
CA ALA A 114 -13.92 -0.52 -2.00
C ALA A 114 -13.99 0.78 -2.82
N GLY A 115 -14.75 0.75 -3.93
CA GLY A 115 -14.94 1.89 -4.80
C GLY A 115 -13.73 2.30 -5.64
N ALA A 116 -12.60 1.58 -5.54
CA ALA A 116 -11.47 1.81 -6.41
C ALA A 116 -11.80 1.45 -7.87
N ILE A 117 -11.24 2.20 -8.81
CA ILE A 117 -11.43 1.98 -10.24
C ILE A 117 -10.08 1.78 -10.91
N ILE A 118 -9.93 0.69 -11.66
CA ILE A 118 -8.75 0.40 -12.45
C ILE A 118 -9.20 0.17 -13.89
N ASN A 119 -8.80 1.07 -14.79
CA ASN A 119 -9.25 1.10 -16.17
C ASN A 119 -8.43 0.19 -17.09
N ALA A 120 -8.82 0.16 -18.38
CA ALA A 120 -8.28 -0.75 -19.37
C ALA A 120 -6.77 -0.56 -19.55
N PHE A 121 -6.05 -1.69 -19.68
CA PHE A 121 -4.60 -1.75 -19.92
C PHE A 121 -3.72 -1.15 -18.82
N ALA A 122 -4.29 -0.76 -17.67
CA ALA A 122 -3.48 -0.42 -16.50
C ALA A 122 -2.73 -1.65 -15.98
N GLU A 123 -1.46 -1.48 -15.64
CA GLU A 123 -0.59 -2.52 -15.11
C GLU A 123 -0.12 -2.15 -13.70
N LEU A 124 -0.46 -2.98 -12.72
CA LEU A 124 -0.08 -2.79 -11.32
C LEU A 124 1.01 -3.77 -10.93
N GLY A 125 2.15 -3.24 -10.51
CA GLY A 125 3.26 -4.02 -9.98
C GLY A 125 2.92 -4.73 -8.67
N MET A 126 3.73 -5.72 -8.32
CA MET A 126 3.55 -6.57 -7.15
C MET A 126 3.35 -5.75 -5.86
N GLY A 127 2.37 -6.16 -5.05
CA GLY A 127 2.12 -5.54 -3.76
C GLY A 127 1.58 -4.11 -3.81
N SER A 128 1.13 -3.64 -4.97
CA SER A 128 0.52 -2.31 -5.10
C SER A 128 -0.81 -2.22 -4.36
N ILE A 129 -1.10 -1.05 -3.82
CA ILE A 129 -2.36 -0.75 -3.14
C ILE A 129 -3.09 0.34 -3.91
N VAL A 130 -4.33 0.06 -4.33
CA VAL A 130 -5.27 1.07 -4.80
C VAL A 130 -6.35 1.20 -3.74
N ASN A 131 -6.27 2.28 -2.97
CA ASN A 131 -7.04 2.46 -1.75
C ASN A 131 -8.50 2.89 -2.03
N THR A 132 -9.29 3.07 -1.00
CA THR A 132 -10.72 3.38 -1.06
C THR A 132 -10.99 4.55 -2.02
N ALA A 133 -11.88 4.31 -3.00
CA ALA A 133 -12.31 5.29 -4.01
C ALA A 133 -11.16 5.96 -4.80
N ALA A 134 -9.97 5.35 -4.82
CA ALA A 134 -8.88 5.82 -5.69
C ALA A 134 -9.06 5.32 -7.13
N THR A 135 -8.53 6.05 -8.10
CA THR A 135 -8.63 5.69 -9.51
C THR A 135 -7.25 5.58 -10.16
N VAL A 136 -7.11 4.57 -11.01
CA VAL A 136 -5.97 4.39 -11.91
C VAL A 136 -6.56 4.24 -13.32
N ASP A 137 -6.30 5.23 -14.16
CA ASP A 137 -6.89 5.29 -15.49
C ASP A 137 -6.12 4.41 -16.50
N HIS A 138 -6.58 4.42 -17.77
CA HIS A 138 -6.08 3.56 -18.84
C HIS A 138 -4.58 3.73 -19.09
N ASP A 139 -3.92 2.65 -19.52
CA ASP A 139 -2.49 2.61 -19.93
C ASP A 139 -1.47 2.98 -18.85
N CYS A 140 -1.92 3.17 -17.59
CA CYS A 140 -1.01 3.46 -16.47
C CYS A 140 -0.09 2.28 -16.15
N ARG A 141 1.15 2.57 -15.74
CA ARG A 141 2.13 1.59 -15.26
C ARG A 141 2.60 1.93 -13.86
N LEU A 142 2.19 1.13 -12.88
CA LEU A 142 2.61 1.27 -11.49
C LEU A 142 3.67 0.21 -11.15
N GLY A 143 4.82 0.66 -10.67
CA GLY A 143 5.89 -0.21 -10.17
C GLY A 143 5.49 -1.01 -8.92
N ALA A 144 6.38 -1.87 -8.46
CA ALA A 144 6.13 -2.67 -7.26
C ALA A 144 5.87 -1.79 -6.03
N CYS A 145 4.96 -2.24 -5.19
CA CYS A 145 4.62 -1.61 -3.92
C CYS A 145 4.24 -0.11 -4.01
N VAL A 146 3.70 0.34 -5.13
CA VAL A 146 3.08 1.67 -5.22
C VAL A 146 1.82 1.70 -4.37
N HIS A 147 1.57 2.83 -3.72
CA HIS A 147 0.33 3.05 -2.95
C HIS A 147 -0.39 4.29 -3.48
N VAL A 148 -1.53 4.09 -4.10
CA VAL A 148 -2.48 5.14 -4.46
C VAL A 148 -3.45 5.27 -3.29
N ALA A 149 -3.31 6.33 -2.50
CA ALA A 149 -4.02 6.54 -1.23
C ALA A 149 -5.51 6.87 -1.44
N PRO A 150 -6.34 6.90 -0.37
CA PRO A 150 -7.79 7.10 -0.52
C PRO A 150 -8.14 8.33 -1.36
N GLY A 151 -9.02 8.14 -2.34
CA GLY A 151 -9.53 9.21 -3.21
C GLY A 151 -8.52 9.86 -4.13
N ALA A 152 -7.29 9.35 -4.22
CA ALA A 152 -6.32 9.86 -5.17
C ALA A 152 -6.69 9.42 -6.60
N ASN A 153 -6.43 10.30 -7.58
CA ASN A 153 -6.81 10.08 -8.97
C ASN A 153 -5.57 10.14 -9.88
N VAL A 154 -5.28 9.04 -10.53
CA VAL A 154 -4.19 8.91 -11.50
C VAL A 154 -4.82 8.86 -12.89
N ALA A 155 -4.58 9.90 -13.71
CA ALA A 155 -5.11 9.98 -15.07
C ALA A 155 -4.36 9.04 -16.02
N GLY A 156 -4.82 8.96 -17.29
CA GLY A 156 -4.30 7.98 -18.26
C GLY A 156 -2.83 8.14 -18.61
N ASP A 157 -2.18 7.03 -18.98
CA ASP A 157 -0.79 6.97 -19.45
C ASP A 157 0.23 7.55 -18.44
N VAL A 158 0.01 7.32 -17.15
CA VAL A 158 0.93 7.73 -16.08
C VAL A 158 1.84 6.57 -15.68
N GLU A 159 3.13 6.87 -15.54
CA GLU A 159 4.10 5.92 -14.99
C GLU A 159 4.46 6.30 -13.55
N ILE A 160 4.41 5.33 -12.63
CA ILE A 160 4.78 5.54 -11.22
C ILE A 160 5.83 4.51 -10.80
N GLY A 161 7.01 4.98 -10.44
CA GLY A 161 8.12 4.14 -9.99
C GLY A 161 7.82 3.39 -8.68
N ARG A 162 8.56 2.30 -8.48
CA ARG A 162 8.41 1.41 -7.31
C ARG A 162 8.40 2.17 -5.99
N THR A 163 7.69 1.65 -5.01
CA THR A 163 7.58 2.17 -3.64
C THR A 163 7.08 3.61 -3.50
N SER A 164 6.64 4.25 -4.58
CA SER A 164 6.08 5.59 -4.52
C SER A 164 4.68 5.62 -3.91
N TRP A 165 4.35 6.74 -3.30
CA TRP A 165 3.09 7.00 -2.60
C TRP A 165 2.39 8.20 -3.22
N VAL A 166 1.17 8.01 -3.71
CA VAL A 166 0.29 9.10 -4.14
C VAL A 166 -0.68 9.40 -3.00
N GLY A 167 -0.53 10.56 -2.38
CA GLY A 167 -1.25 10.97 -1.16
C GLY A 167 -2.76 11.05 -1.33
N ALA A 168 -3.48 10.99 -0.20
CA ALA A 168 -4.95 11.02 -0.21
C ALA A 168 -5.50 12.25 -0.95
N GLY A 169 -6.44 12.03 -1.88
CA GLY A 169 -7.04 13.07 -2.68
C GLY A 169 -6.11 13.79 -3.67
N ALA A 170 -4.86 13.34 -3.82
CA ALA A 170 -3.97 13.91 -4.83
C ALA A 170 -4.43 13.55 -6.24
N VAL A 171 -4.10 14.41 -7.21
CA VAL A 171 -4.40 14.19 -8.62
C VAL A 171 -3.12 14.20 -9.45
N VAL A 172 -3.00 13.26 -10.38
CA VAL A 172 -1.86 13.16 -11.30
C VAL A 172 -2.38 13.35 -12.73
N ARG A 173 -1.81 14.35 -13.43
CA ARG A 173 -2.15 14.64 -14.83
C ARG A 173 -1.73 13.50 -15.75
N GLN A 174 -2.46 13.29 -16.85
CA GLN A 174 -2.15 12.30 -17.86
C GLN A 174 -0.73 12.44 -18.42
N GLY A 175 -0.09 11.32 -18.74
CA GLY A 175 1.23 11.23 -19.37
C GLY A 175 2.39 11.70 -18.49
N VAL A 176 2.19 11.80 -17.18
CA VAL A 176 3.25 12.18 -16.22
C VAL A 176 4.03 10.94 -15.80
N ALA A 177 5.35 11.07 -15.69
CA ALA A 177 6.24 10.10 -15.09
C ALA A 177 6.62 10.52 -13.66
N ILE A 178 6.39 9.62 -12.68
CA ILE A 178 6.80 9.77 -11.28
C ILE A 178 7.86 8.70 -11.01
N GLY A 179 9.05 9.12 -10.58
CA GLY A 179 10.17 8.24 -10.25
C GLY A 179 9.89 7.29 -9.09
N GLU A 180 10.88 6.49 -8.71
CA GLU A 180 10.79 5.57 -7.57
C GLU A 180 10.90 6.29 -6.22
N ALA A 181 10.31 5.70 -5.18
CA ALA A 181 10.36 6.20 -3.80
C ALA A 181 9.93 7.68 -3.67
N VAL A 182 9.02 8.14 -4.52
CA VAL A 182 8.44 9.48 -4.44
C VAL A 182 7.27 9.49 -3.48
N MET A 183 7.18 10.53 -2.66
CA MET A 183 6.01 10.80 -1.82
C MET A 183 5.28 12.05 -2.32
N VAL A 184 4.09 11.84 -2.88
CA VAL A 184 3.17 12.92 -3.25
C VAL A 184 2.27 13.22 -2.05
N GLY A 185 2.28 14.46 -1.57
CA GLY A 185 1.49 14.91 -0.44
C GLY A 185 -0.03 14.84 -0.70
N ALA A 186 -0.82 14.75 0.36
CA ALA A 186 -2.28 14.74 0.26
C ALA A 186 -2.80 16.00 -0.44
N GLY A 187 -3.79 15.83 -1.34
CA GLY A 187 -4.40 16.93 -2.09
C GLY A 187 -3.48 17.62 -3.12
N ALA A 188 -2.29 17.10 -3.37
CA ALA A 188 -1.39 17.70 -4.34
C ALA A 188 -1.87 17.51 -5.79
N ALA A 189 -1.54 18.47 -6.67
CA ALA A 189 -1.76 18.37 -8.12
C ALA A 189 -0.43 18.20 -8.85
N VAL A 190 -0.14 16.97 -9.28
CA VAL A 190 1.04 16.63 -10.07
C VAL A 190 0.77 16.94 -11.53
N VAL A 191 1.46 17.91 -12.10
CA VAL A 191 1.25 18.40 -13.48
C VAL A 191 2.49 18.27 -14.37
N SER A 192 3.59 17.77 -13.82
CA SER A 192 4.86 17.53 -14.53
C SER A 192 5.57 16.32 -13.92
N ASP A 193 6.52 15.79 -14.63
CA ASP A 193 7.35 14.67 -14.17
C ASP A 193 8.06 14.97 -12.86
N ILE A 194 8.27 13.93 -12.07
CA ILE A 194 8.92 14.00 -10.77
C ILE A 194 10.06 12.98 -10.72
N ASP A 195 11.27 13.45 -10.47
CA ASP A 195 12.43 12.58 -10.24
C ASP A 195 12.27 11.71 -8.98
N GLY A 196 12.96 10.57 -8.96
CA GLY A 196 12.89 9.65 -7.83
C GLY A 196 13.39 10.25 -6.50
N ASN A 197 12.95 9.63 -5.39
CA ASN A 197 13.37 9.96 -4.02
C ASN A 197 12.99 11.37 -3.54
N LEU A 198 11.95 11.96 -4.12
CA LEU A 198 11.47 13.29 -3.73
C LEU A 198 10.18 13.22 -2.91
N VAL A 199 10.02 14.20 -2.04
CA VAL A 199 8.73 14.52 -1.41
C VAL A 199 8.20 15.79 -2.09
N VAL A 200 6.99 15.69 -2.67
CA VAL A 200 6.35 16.82 -3.36
C VAL A 200 4.98 17.10 -2.77
N ALA A 201 4.57 18.35 -2.74
CA ALA A 201 3.23 18.75 -2.27
C ALA A 201 2.76 20.05 -2.92
N GLY A 202 1.49 20.36 -2.74
CA GLY A 202 0.86 21.61 -3.18
C GLY A 202 0.17 21.54 -4.54
N VAL A 203 -0.39 22.68 -4.97
CA VAL A 203 -1.12 22.87 -6.24
C VAL A 203 -0.54 24.11 -6.94
N PRO A 204 0.30 23.89 -7.98
CA PRO A 204 0.84 22.62 -8.45
C PRO A 204 1.86 22.01 -7.46
N ALA A 205 2.04 20.68 -7.53
CA ALA A 205 3.02 19.97 -6.72
C ALA A 205 4.45 20.45 -6.98
N ARG A 206 5.21 20.69 -5.91
CA ARG A 206 6.62 21.09 -5.96
C ARG A 206 7.40 20.29 -4.92
N PRO A 207 8.70 20.03 -5.17
CA PRO A 207 9.56 19.43 -4.17
C PRO A 207 9.53 20.23 -2.87
N LEU A 208 9.37 19.53 -1.75
CA LEU A 208 9.60 20.11 -0.43
C LEU A 208 11.10 20.11 -0.18
N ALA A 209 11.63 21.22 0.32
CA ALA A 209 13.03 21.28 0.73
C ALA A 209 13.32 20.15 1.71
N SER A 210 14.36 19.34 1.46
CA SER A 210 14.82 18.33 2.40
C SER A 210 15.18 19.04 3.71
N ALA A 211 14.73 18.50 4.84
CA ALA A 211 15.13 19.00 6.16
C ALA A 211 16.62 18.71 6.49
N GLN A 212 17.45 18.51 5.48
CA GLN A 212 18.89 18.31 5.58
C GLN A 212 19.57 19.50 4.92
N GLY A 213 19.88 20.51 5.71
CA GLY A 213 20.72 21.66 5.31
C GLY A 213 20.15 23.01 5.73
N ASP A 214 20.82 23.65 6.68
CA ASP A 214 20.61 24.99 7.23
C ASP A 214 19.47 25.17 8.25
N ASP A 215 19.79 24.79 9.47
CA ASP A 215 19.02 25.15 10.68
C ASP A 215 18.99 26.69 10.99
N ASP A 216 19.64 27.51 10.18
CA ASP A 216 19.85 28.95 10.49
C ASP A 216 18.97 29.95 9.70
N GLN A 217 18.09 29.52 8.78
CA GLN A 217 17.29 30.47 7.97
C GLN A 217 15.80 30.19 7.85
N LEU A 218 15.18 29.43 8.76
CA LEU A 218 13.73 29.30 8.77
C LEU A 218 13.08 30.43 9.58
N PRO A 219 12.15 31.22 9.01
CA PRO A 219 11.40 32.20 9.77
C PRO A 219 10.61 31.51 10.89
N ARG A 220 10.74 32.02 12.11
CA ARG A 220 9.99 31.56 13.29
C ARG A 220 8.49 31.67 12.99
N GLY A 221 7.82 30.53 12.77
CA GLY A 221 6.38 30.48 12.50
C GLY A 221 5.94 29.51 11.40
N SER A 222 6.84 28.85 10.67
CA SER A 222 6.46 27.83 9.71
C SER A 222 6.23 26.49 10.45
N ASN A 223 4.98 26.04 10.53
CA ASN A 223 4.64 24.67 10.94
C ASN A 223 5.12 23.68 9.85
N VAL A 224 6.38 23.32 9.89
CA VAL A 224 6.90 22.19 9.11
C VAL A 224 6.44 20.94 9.82
N LEU A 225 5.54 20.19 9.21
CA LEU A 225 5.16 18.85 9.68
C LEU A 225 6.40 17.95 9.63
N ARG A 226 7.05 17.79 10.79
CA ARG A 226 8.07 16.75 10.97
C ARG A 226 7.35 15.42 11.01
N PHE A 227 7.52 14.60 10.01
CA PHE A 227 7.19 13.19 10.09
C PHE A 227 8.31 12.48 10.85
N GLU A 228 8.23 12.49 12.17
CA GLU A 228 9.01 11.55 12.96
C GLU A 228 8.42 10.15 12.74
N PRO A 229 9.26 9.11 12.54
CA PRO A 229 8.76 7.74 12.55
C PRO A 229 8.11 7.51 13.93
N LEU A 230 6.85 7.11 13.94
CA LEU A 230 6.12 6.80 15.16
C LEU A 230 6.88 5.72 15.91
N SER A 231 7.55 6.11 17.00
CA SER A 231 8.08 5.19 18.00
C SER A 231 6.91 4.37 18.56
N PRO A 232 7.06 3.07 18.78
CA PRO A 232 6.03 2.27 19.41
C PRO A 232 6.04 2.55 20.90
N GLN A 233 5.36 3.60 21.35
CA GLN A 233 5.09 3.82 22.77
C GLN A 233 3.70 4.40 22.98
N GLY A 234 2.85 3.56 23.61
CA GLY A 234 1.97 3.94 24.68
C GLY A 234 0.75 4.78 24.35
N ARG A 235 -0.41 4.10 24.22
CA ARG A 235 -1.65 4.64 24.79
C ARG A 235 -2.20 3.61 25.76
N THR A 236 -2.19 4.00 27.03
CA THR A 236 -2.94 3.40 28.14
C THR A 236 -4.42 3.35 27.85
#